data_8487ced9fcf1b45f4f05b56a827b0642
#
_entry.id   8487ced9fcf1b45f4f05b56a827b0642
#
_cell.length_a   1.000
_cell.length_b   1.000
_cell.length_c   1.000
_cell.angle_alpha   90.00
_cell.angle_beta   90.00
_cell.angle_gamma   90.00
#
_symmetry.space_group_name_H-M   'P 1'
#
loop_
_entity.id
_entity.type
_entity.pdbx_description
1 polymer ?
#
loop_
_entity_poly.entity_id
_entity_poly.type
_entity_poly.pdbx_seq_one_letter_code
_entity_poly.pdbx_strand_id
1 'polypeptide(L)'
;LHISRPALIEAFARQGKDITKATPQEMRSLVCAQCHVEYYFKGDGKYLTFPWDKGMTVEAIEQYYDEAGFSDYTHALSRTPILKAQHPDYEISQMGIHGQRGVSCADCHMPYKSEGGMKFSDHHIQRPLAMIDRTCQVCHRESEETLRNNVYERQRKANEIRTRLEKELASAHIEAKFAWDKGATENEMQPVLKLLREAQWRWDFGVASHGAAFHAPQEIQRILSHGLDRALQARLSLVRILAKHGYTESVPMPDISTKEKAQEFIGLDIPAEKAAKERFLNETVPNWLKEAKLKERII
;
A
#
# COMPACT_ATOMS: atom_id res chain seq x y z
N LEU A 1 4.11 28.99 -3.14
CA LEU A 1 4.07 27.71 -2.42
C LEU A 1 3.41 26.68 -3.29
N HIS A 2 4.03 25.53 -3.44
CA HIS A 2 3.53 24.48 -4.34
C HIS A 2 2.71 23.39 -3.61
N ILE A 3 2.44 23.61 -2.32
CA ILE A 3 1.57 22.73 -1.53
C ILE A 3 0.17 23.35 -1.49
N SER A 4 -0.78 22.66 -2.11
CA SER A 4 -2.17 23.08 -2.19
C SER A 4 -3.13 22.12 -1.50
N ARG A 5 -2.68 20.92 -1.11
CA ARG A 5 -3.54 19.91 -0.50
C ARG A 5 -3.66 20.11 1.02
N PRO A 6 -4.85 20.48 1.54
CA PRO A 6 -5.03 20.73 2.98
C PRO A 6 -4.64 19.55 3.84
N ALA A 7 -4.92 18.31 3.43
CA ALA A 7 -4.60 17.10 4.18
C ALA A 7 -3.12 17.00 4.57
N LEU A 8 -2.19 17.38 3.67
CA LEU A 8 -0.76 17.39 3.97
C LEU A 8 -0.42 18.47 4.99
N ILE A 9 -0.96 19.66 4.83
CA ILE A 9 -0.74 20.81 5.74
C ILE A 9 -1.22 20.44 7.14
N GLU A 10 -2.43 19.90 7.27
CA GLU A 10 -3.02 19.46 8.53
C GLU A 10 -2.24 18.32 9.18
N ALA A 11 -1.79 17.32 8.40
CA ALA A 11 -1.02 16.21 8.92
C ALA A 11 0.30 16.67 9.54
N PHE A 12 0.99 17.64 8.91
CA PHE A 12 2.21 18.23 9.47
C PHE A 12 1.90 19.08 10.71
N ALA A 13 0.82 19.89 10.68
CA ALA A 13 0.42 20.70 11.81
C ALA A 13 0.09 19.83 13.05
N ARG A 14 -0.60 18.68 12.88
CA ARG A 14 -0.85 17.73 13.98
C ARG A 14 0.43 17.11 14.56
N GLN A 15 1.50 17.06 13.79
CA GLN A 15 2.83 16.66 14.25
C GLN A 15 3.66 17.83 14.83
N GLY A 16 3.07 19.01 14.97
CA GLY A 16 3.76 20.21 15.47
C GLY A 16 4.74 20.84 14.46
N LYS A 17 4.60 20.52 13.17
CA LYS A 17 5.46 21.03 12.09
C LYS A 17 4.72 22.03 11.23
N ASP A 18 5.37 23.16 10.95
CA ASP A 18 4.86 24.17 10.03
C ASP A 18 5.45 23.94 8.64
N ILE A 19 4.65 23.44 7.72
CA ILE A 19 5.09 23.12 6.35
C ILE A 19 5.54 24.36 5.57
N THR A 20 5.13 25.56 5.98
CA THR A 20 5.57 26.81 5.33
C THR A 20 7.05 27.14 5.59
N LYS A 21 7.62 26.52 6.63
CA LYS A 21 9.03 26.61 6.98
C LYS A 21 9.90 25.52 6.36
N ALA A 22 9.32 24.66 5.53
CA ALA A 22 10.07 23.62 4.84
C ALA A 22 11.17 24.24 3.97
N THR A 23 12.36 23.66 4.03
CA THR A 23 13.49 24.05 3.18
C THR A 23 13.20 23.77 1.70
N PRO A 24 13.89 24.41 0.77
CA PRO A 24 13.79 24.07 -0.65
C PRO A 24 14.02 22.57 -0.95
N GLN A 25 14.92 21.93 -0.20
CA GLN A 25 15.22 20.50 -0.37
C GLN A 25 14.06 19.62 0.13
N GLU A 26 13.48 19.92 1.29
CA GLU A 26 12.28 19.21 1.77
C GLU A 26 11.10 19.40 0.82
N MET A 27 10.93 20.61 0.28
CA MET A 27 9.85 20.91 -0.65
C MET A 27 9.92 20.04 -1.92
N ARG A 28 11.12 19.62 -2.36
CA ARG A 28 11.32 18.71 -3.50
C ARG A 28 10.79 17.28 -3.24
N SER A 29 10.49 16.92 -1.98
CA SER A 29 9.73 15.71 -1.62
C SER A 29 8.27 16.01 -1.32
N LEU A 30 7.98 17.11 -0.63
CA LEU A 30 6.64 17.43 -0.16
C LEU A 30 5.64 17.68 -1.29
N VAL A 31 6.07 18.17 -2.45
CA VAL A 31 5.19 18.31 -3.62
C VAL A 31 4.68 16.95 -4.10
N CYS A 32 5.45 15.88 -3.95
CA CYS A 32 5.06 14.51 -4.29
C CYS A 32 4.21 13.89 -3.17
N ALA A 33 4.54 14.19 -1.90
CA ALA A 33 3.84 13.73 -0.71
C ALA A 33 2.39 14.23 -0.60
N GLN A 34 1.95 15.13 -1.45
CA GLN A 34 0.54 15.49 -1.55
C GLN A 34 -0.34 14.35 -2.06
N CYS A 35 0.25 13.38 -2.78
CA CYS A 35 -0.45 12.27 -3.42
C CYS A 35 0.19 10.91 -3.14
N HIS A 36 1.53 10.83 -3.06
CA HIS A 36 2.28 9.58 -2.83
C HIS A 36 2.44 9.30 -1.34
N VAL A 37 1.31 9.05 -0.68
CA VAL A 37 1.18 8.84 0.77
C VAL A 37 0.08 7.86 1.09
N GLU A 38 0.08 7.34 2.30
CA GLU A 38 -1.08 6.66 2.85
C GLU A 38 -2.16 7.67 3.23
N TYR A 39 -3.40 7.36 2.88
CA TYR A 39 -4.55 8.22 3.18
C TYR A 39 -5.86 7.44 3.24
N TYR A 40 -6.85 8.02 3.87
CA TYR A 40 -8.23 7.56 3.83
C TYR A 40 -9.22 8.73 3.80
N PHE A 41 -10.48 8.43 3.58
CA PHE A 41 -11.55 9.41 3.61
C PHE A 41 -12.30 9.35 4.94
N LYS A 42 -12.03 10.33 5.82
CA LYS A 42 -12.56 10.38 7.18
C LYS A 42 -13.99 10.88 7.22
N GLY A 43 -14.84 10.18 8.01
CA GLY A 43 -16.19 10.57 8.34
C GLY A 43 -17.14 10.63 7.14
N ASP A 44 -18.36 11.10 7.38
CA ASP A 44 -19.42 11.17 6.36
C ASP A 44 -19.10 12.20 5.26
N GLY A 45 -18.37 13.26 5.61
CA GLY A 45 -17.89 14.27 4.67
C GLY A 45 -16.76 13.81 3.74
N LYS A 46 -16.29 12.59 3.92
CA LYS A 46 -15.21 11.99 3.11
C LYS A 46 -13.97 12.89 3.00
N TYR A 47 -13.54 13.45 4.12
CA TYR A 47 -12.34 14.29 4.17
C TYR A 47 -11.08 13.45 3.94
N LEU A 48 -10.31 13.82 2.94
CA LEU A 48 -8.99 13.25 2.70
C LEU A 48 -8.09 13.49 3.93
N THR A 49 -7.63 12.42 4.56
CA THR A 49 -6.89 12.48 5.82
C THR A 49 -5.68 11.56 5.75
N PHE A 50 -4.52 12.05 6.20
CA PHE A 50 -3.32 11.24 6.34
C PHE A 50 -3.22 10.72 7.78
N PRO A 51 -3.10 9.42 8.00
CA PRO A 51 -3.15 8.78 9.33
C PRO A 51 -1.81 8.85 10.08
N TRP A 52 -1.22 10.05 10.18
CA TRP A 52 0.14 10.24 10.69
C TRP A 52 0.22 10.69 12.16
N ASP A 53 -0.89 10.76 12.87
CA ASP A 53 -0.94 11.29 14.24
C ASP A 53 -0.09 10.50 15.24
N LYS A 54 0.15 9.22 14.97
CA LYS A 54 1.03 8.33 15.76
C LYS A 54 2.43 8.17 15.14
N GLY A 55 2.66 8.71 13.96
CA GLY A 55 3.86 8.54 13.15
C GLY A 55 3.58 7.93 11.78
N MET A 56 4.64 7.69 11.02
CA MET A 56 4.55 7.22 9.63
C MET A 56 4.96 5.76 9.44
N THR A 57 5.26 5.02 10.51
CA THR A 57 5.56 3.59 10.41
C THR A 57 4.30 2.77 10.14
N VAL A 58 4.45 1.59 9.56
CA VAL A 58 3.31 0.71 9.27
C VAL A 58 2.49 0.40 10.52
N GLU A 59 3.17 0.24 11.68
CA GLU A 59 2.54 -0.01 12.97
C GLU A 59 1.82 1.23 13.53
N ALA A 60 2.41 2.40 13.39
CA ALA A 60 1.82 3.65 13.87
C ALA A 60 0.54 4.01 13.08
N ILE A 61 0.55 3.78 11.78
CA ILE A 61 -0.61 3.98 10.91
C ILE A 61 -1.70 2.93 11.23
N GLU A 62 -1.34 1.67 11.43
CA GLU A 62 -2.25 0.62 11.87
C GLU A 62 -2.92 0.98 13.20
N GLN A 63 -2.14 1.41 14.19
CA GLN A 63 -2.67 1.86 15.48
C GLN A 63 -3.64 3.03 15.32
N TYR A 64 -3.34 3.99 14.45
CA TYR A 64 -4.26 5.09 14.16
C TYR A 64 -5.61 4.57 13.62
N TYR A 65 -5.59 3.66 12.67
CA TYR A 65 -6.80 3.08 12.10
C TYR A 65 -7.58 2.22 13.11
N ASP A 66 -6.89 1.48 13.96
CA ASP A 66 -7.51 0.67 15.01
C ASP A 66 -8.22 1.54 16.05
N GLU A 67 -7.57 2.62 16.51
CA GLU A 67 -8.18 3.60 17.44
C GLU A 67 -9.36 4.35 16.80
N ALA A 68 -9.31 4.61 15.49
CA ALA A 68 -10.40 5.21 14.73
C ALA A 68 -11.56 4.23 14.44
N GLY A 69 -11.39 2.94 14.71
CA GLY A 69 -12.35 1.89 14.33
C GLY A 69 -12.55 1.78 12.82
N PHE A 70 -11.53 2.16 12.03
CA PHE A 70 -11.62 2.21 10.57
C PHE A 70 -11.26 0.88 9.92
N SER A 71 -12.00 0.53 8.88
CA SER A 71 -11.65 -0.51 7.91
C SER A 71 -12.20 -0.14 6.54
N ASP A 72 -11.51 -0.52 5.49
CA ASP A 72 -11.96 -0.29 4.12
C ASP A 72 -13.10 -1.23 3.73
N TYR A 73 -13.01 -2.49 4.13
CA TYR A 73 -14.04 -3.50 3.87
C TYR A 73 -13.91 -4.70 4.81
N THR A 74 -14.93 -5.56 4.81
CA THR A 74 -14.90 -6.86 5.48
C THR A 74 -14.61 -7.95 4.45
N HIS A 75 -13.59 -8.77 4.70
CA HIS A 75 -13.18 -9.85 3.80
C HIS A 75 -14.26 -10.94 3.73
N ALA A 76 -14.70 -11.26 2.51
CA ALA A 76 -15.84 -12.15 2.27
C ALA A 76 -15.69 -13.57 2.88
N LEU A 77 -14.46 -14.13 2.86
CA LEU A 77 -14.21 -15.46 3.38
C LEU A 77 -14.02 -15.46 4.90
N SER A 78 -13.06 -14.69 5.38
CA SER A 78 -12.65 -14.70 6.79
C SER A 78 -13.50 -13.82 7.70
N ARG A 79 -14.27 -12.89 7.17
CA ARG A 79 -15.00 -11.82 7.88
C ARG A 79 -14.07 -10.84 8.60
N THR A 80 -12.79 -10.79 8.20
CA THR A 80 -11.82 -9.87 8.79
C THR A 80 -12.10 -8.44 8.33
N PRO A 81 -12.12 -7.45 9.24
CA PRO A 81 -12.16 -6.03 8.87
C PRO A 81 -10.78 -5.62 8.31
N ILE A 82 -10.69 -5.41 7.02
CA ILE A 82 -9.44 -5.20 6.29
C ILE A 82 -9.11 -3.71 6.14
N LEU A 83 -7.83 -3.40 6.28
CA LEU A 83 -7.21 -2.17 5.82
C LEU A 83 -6.61 -2.37 4.43
N LYS A 84 -6.79 -1.39 3.57
CA LYS A 84 -6.19 -1.34 2.25
C LYS A 84 -5.25 -0.14 2.16
N ALA A 85 -3.95 -0.39 1.96
CA ALA A 85 -3.00 0.70 1.75
C ALA A 85 -3.22 1.37 0.38
N GLN A 86 -2.99 2.68 0.34
CA GLN A 86 -3.06 3.45 -0.90
C GLN A 86 -1.71 3.42 -1.64
N HIS A 87 -0.80 4.33 -1.35
CA HIS A 87 0.55 4.33 -1.91
C HIS A 87 1.54 5.06 -0.98
N PRO A 88 1.92 4.41 0.14
CA PRO A 88 2.75 5.02 1.20
C PRO A 88 4.23 5.18 0.80
N ASP A 89 4.48 5.77 -0.37
CA ASP A 89 5.83 5.91 -0.91
C ASP A 89 6.64 6.95 -0.14
N TYR A 90 6.00 8.07 0.29
CA TYR A 90 6.69 9.10 1.08
C TYR A 90 7.11 8.54 2.43
N GLU A 91 6.22 7.85 3.14
CA GLU A 91 6.48 7.24 4.44
C GLU A 91 7.67 6.28 4.36
N ILE A 92 7.64 5.36 3.40
CA ILE A 92 8.72 4.40 3.18
C ILE A 92 10.03 5.11 2.79
N SER A 93 9.98 6.13 1.94
CA SER A 93 11.18 6.85 1.52
C SER A 93 11.91 7.52 2.68
N GLN A 94 11.16 8.01 3.69
CA GLN A 94 11.74 8.62 4.90
C GLN A 94 12.42 7.60 5.81
N MET A 95 12.08 6.32 5.73
CA MET A 95 12.69 5.24 6.51
C MET A 95 13.98 4.72 5.89
N GLY A 96 14.23 5.01 4.62
CA GLY A 96 15.42 4.56 3.91
C GLY A 96 16.61 5.51 4.02
N ILE A 97 17.80 4.98 3.72
CA ILE A 97 19.06 5.72 3.86
C ILE A 97 19.08 7.03 3.05
N HIS A 98 18.49 7.05 1.85
CA HIS A 98 18.45 8.25 1.02
C HIS A 98 17.60 9.34 1.66
N GLY A 99 16.39 9.01 2.14
CA GLY A 99 15.52 9.96 2.87
C GLY A 99 16.19 10.48 4.14
N GLN A 100 16.79 9.59 4.94
CA GLN A 100 17.51 9.96 6.17
C GLN A 100 18.73 10.86 5.92
N ARG A 101 19.30 10.81 4.72
CA ARG A 101 20.41 11.67 4.27
C ARG A 101 19.94 12.92 3.54
N GLY A 102 18.62 13.18 3.50
CA GLY A 102 18.05 14.38 2.89
C GLY A 102 17.99 14.34 1.37
N VAL A 103 18.12 13.17 0.74
CA VAL A 103 17.87 13.01 -0.70
C VAL A 103 16.38 13.07 -0.95
N SER A 104 15.96 13.98 -1.82
CA SER A 104 14.54 14.20 -2.12
C SER A 104 14.04 13.28 -3.25
N CYS A 105 12.72 13.16 -3.34
CA CYS A 105 12.05 12.45 -4.44
C CYS A 105 12.51 13.00 -5.81
N ALA A 106 12.55 14.33 -5.93
CA ALA A 106 12.93 14.99 -7.17
C ALA A 106 14.40 14.83 -7.55
N ASP A 107 15.32 14.55 -6.60
CA ASP A 107 16.72 14.32 -6.94
C ASP A 107 16.91 13.07 -7.81
N CYS A 108 16.03 12.08 -7.64
CA CYS A 108 16.05 10.84 -8.41
C CYS A 108 15.02 10.84 -9.56
N HIS A 109 13.78 11.32 -9.31
CA HIS A 109 12.69 11.24 -10.28
C HIS A 109 12.59 12.45 -11.22
N MET A 110 13.24 13.57 -10.85
CA MET A 110 13.31 14.82 -11.60
C MET A 110 14.74 15.39 -11.54
N PRO A 111 15.77 14.65 -12.03
CA PRO A 111 17.16 15.08 -11.91
C PRO A 111 17.38 16.41 -12.60
N TYR A 112 18.43 17.12 -12.19
CA TYR A 112 18.82 18.35 -12.87
C TYR A 112 19.36 18.06 -14.25
N LYS A 113 18.99 18.93 -15.21
CA LYS A 113 19.61 19.02 -16.53
C LYS A 113 19.96 20.46 -16.82
N SER A 114 20.84 20.66 -17.81
CA SER A 114 21.26 21.97 -18.25
C SER A 114 21.04 22.13 -19.76
N GLU A 115 20.41 23.21 -20.16
CA GLU A 115 20.19 23.58 -21.57
C GLU A 115 20.45 25.08 -21.71
N GLY A 116 21.23 25.49 -22.74
CA GLY A 116 21.55 26.90 -22.97
C GLY A 116 22.22 27.63 -21.80
N GLY A 117 22.99 26.90 -20.96
CA GLY A 117 23.61 27.45 -19.76
C GLY A 117 22.72 27.56 -18.53
N MET A 118 21.44 27.22 -18.63
CA MET A 118 20.50 27.19 -17.49
C MET A 118 20.38 25.82 -16.92
N LYS A 119 20.42 25.70 -15.57
CA LYS A 119 20.21 24.49 -14.82
C LYS A 119 18.76 24.45 -14.27
N PHE A 120 18.03 23.38 -14.54
CA PHE A 120 16.65 23.20 -14.06
C PHE A 120 16.35 21.74 -13.80
N SER A 121 15.28 21.46 -13.01
CA SER A 121 14.78 20.10 -12.79
C SER A 121 14.10 19.58 -14.04
N ASP A 122 14.40 18.34 -14.43
CA ASP A 122 13.70 17.67 -15.51
C ASP A 122 12.29 17.27 -15.04
N HIS A 123 11.27 17.93 -15.58
CA HIS A 123 9.87 17.66 -15.24
C HIS A 123 9.29 16.42 -15.95
N HIS A 124 10.10 15.71 -16.73
CA HIS A 124 9.80 14.37 -17.20
C HIS A 124 9.97 13.38 -16.05
N ILE A 125 8.93 13.26 -15.23
CA ILE A 125 8.93 12.34 -14.08
C ILE A 125 8.99 10.90 -14.60
N GLN A 126 10.06 10.17 -14.27
CA GLN A 126 10.21 8.78 -14.68
C GLN A 126 11.04 7.96 -13.69
N ARG A 127 11.14 6.67 -13.96
CA ARG A 127 11.95 5.77 -13.14
C ARG A 127 13.44 6.13 -13.22
N PRO A 128 14.15 6.27 -12.08
CA PRO A 128 15.57 6.65 -12.06
C PRO A 128 16.50 5.71 -12.84
N LEU A 129 16.15 4.43 -12.94
CA LEU A 129 16.91 3.44 -13.73
C LEU A 129 16.97 3.71 -15.23
N ALA A 130 16.16 4.64 -15.74
CA ALA A 130 16.24 5.11 -17.12
C ALA A 130 17.31 6.20 -17.31
N MET A 131 17.86 6.75 -16.20
CA MET A 131 18.77 7.92 -16.20
C MET A 131 19.83 7.77 -15.10
N ILE A 132 20.46 6.59 -14.98
CA ILE A 132 21.40 6.28 -13.90
C ILE A 132 22.55 7.27 -13.84
N ASP A 133 23.03 7.71 -15.01
CA ASP A 133 24.09 8.73 -15.18
C ASP A 133 23.75 10.07 -14.49
N ARG A 134 22.49 10.47 -14.53
CA ARG A 134 22.01 11.76 -13.98
C ARG A 134 21.33 11.63 -12.62
N THR A 135 21.08 10.43 -12.16
CA THR A 135 20.44 10.15 -10.87
C THR A 135 21.42 9.51 -9.89
N CYS A 136 21.74 8.25 -10.07
CA CYS A 136 22.58 7.50 -9.13
C CYS A 136 24.05 7.94 -9.18
N GLN A 137 24.62 8.11 -10.37
CA GLN A 137 26.05 8.42 -10.54
C GLN A 137 26.43 9.85 -10.20
N VAL A 138 25.46 10.70 -9.85
CA VAL A 138 25.74 12.01 -9.23
C VAL A 138 26.45 11.83 -7.88
N CYS A 139 26.16 10.75 -7.16
CA CYS A 139 26.73 10.44 -5.85
C CYS A 139 27.51 9.11 -5.83
N HIS A 140 27.09 8.12 -6.61
CA HIS A 140 27.67 6.78 -6.67
C HIS A 140 28.71 6.64 -7.77
N ARG A 141 29.79 5.88 -7.50
CA ARG A 141 30.93 5.70 -8.43
C ARG A 141 30.88 4.38 -9.19
N GLU A 142 29.96 3.48 -8.83
CA GLU A 142 29.79 2.18 -9.44
C GLU A 142 29.28 2.31 -10.88
N SER A 143 29.51 1.26 -11.68
CA SER A 143 28.98 1.21 -13.04
C SER A 143 27.44 1.19 -13.04
N GLU A 144 26.82 1.65 -14.13
CA GLU A 144 25.37 1.57 -14.30
C GLU A 144 24.84 0.14 -14.14
N GLU A 145 25.56 -0.83 -14.67
CA GLU A 145 25.20 -2.25 -14.57
C GLU A 145 25.14 -2.68 -13.09
N THR A 146 26.18 -2.35 -12.31
CA THR A 146 26.23 -2.67 -10.87
C THR A 146 25.07 -2.01 -10.12
N LEU A 147 24.81 -0.72 -10.36
CA LEU A 147 23.74 0.00 -9.70
C LEU A 147 22.36 -0.57 -10.07
N ARG A 148 22.15 -0.92 -11.32
CA ARG A 148 20.92 -1.53 -11.82
C ARG A 148 20.70 -2.91 -11.19
N ASN A 149 21.73 -3.74 -11.17
CA ASN A 149 21.67 -5.08 -10.58
C ASN A 149 21.40 -5.03 -9.07
N ASN A 150 21.96 -4.07 -8.36
CA ASN A 150 21.68 -3.83 -6.94
C ASN A 150 20.20 -3.52 -6.69
N VAL A 151 19.55 -2.77 -7.57
CA VAL A 151 18.09 -2.50 -7.46
C VAL A 151 17.29 -3.78 -7.70
N TYR A 152 17.59 -4.51 -8.77
CA TYR A 152 16.86 -5.74 -9.11
C TYR A 152 17.03 -6.83 -8.04
N GLU A 153 18.21 -6.94 -7.44
CA GLU A 153 18.44 -7.88 -6.35
C GLU A 153 17.57 -7.55 -5.11
N ARG A 154 17.48 -6.28 -4.74
CA ARG A 154 16.60 -5.84 -3.64
C ARG A 154 15.12 -6.14 -3.95
N GLN A 155 14.68 -5.87 -5.17
CA GLN A 155 13.33 -6.19 -5.62
C GLN A 155 13.06 -7.70 -5.56
N ARG A 156 14.00 -8.53 -6.03
CA ARG A 156 13.90 -9.99 -5.98
C ARG A 156 13.73 -10.49 -4.55
N LYS A 157 14.58 -10.03 -3.61
CA LYS A 157 14.52 -10.42 -2.20
C LYS A 157 13.19 -10.03 -1.54
N ALA A 158 12.70 -8.82 -1.79
CA ALA A 158 11.40 -8.39 -1.27
C ALA A 158 10.25 -9.22 -1.87
N ASN A 159 10.31 -9.51 -3.17
CA ASN A 159 9.30 -10.32 -3.86
C ASN A 159 9.27 -11.78 -3.36
N GLU A 160 10.39 -12.36 -3.01
CA GLU A 160 10.45 -13.73 -2.43
C GLU A 160 9.64 -13.80 -1.12
N ILE A 161 9.84 -12.84 -0.22
CA ILE A 161 9.10 -12.78 1.05
C ILE A 161 7.62 -12.48 0.78
N ARG A 162 7.34 -11.52 -0.11
CA ARG A 162 5.98 -11.16 -0.50
C ARG A 162 5.19 -12.36 -1.01
N THR A 163 5.75 -13.13 -1.95
CA THR A 163 5.09 -14.30 -2.52
C THR A 163 4.79 -15.37 -1.47
N ARG A 164 5.69 -15.56 -0.51
CA ARG A 164 5.43 -16.47 0.61
C ARG A 164 4.29 -15.96 1.48
N LEU A 165 4.29 -14.68 1.84
CA LEU A 165 3.22 -14.05 2.60
C LEU A 165 1.88 -14.16 1.88
N GLU A 166 1.82 -13.87 0.59
CA GLU A 166 0.60 -14.01 -0.25
C GLU A 166 -0.02 -15.41 -0.12
N LYS A 167 0.81 -16.44 -0.24
CA LYS A 167 0.37 -17.83 -0.14
C LYS A 167 -0.19 -18.17 1.24
N GLU A 168 0.54 -17.81 2.30
CA GLU A 168 0.12 -18.09 3.67
C GLU A 168 -1.14 -17.30 4.04
N LEU A 169 -1.25 -16.05 3.59
CA LEU A 169 -2.39 -15.19 3.84
C LEU A 169 -3.65 -15.70 3.13
N ALA A 170 -3.54 -16.08 1.85
CA ALA A 170 -4.64 -16.69 1.10
C ALA A 170 -5.14 -17.99 1.79
N SER A 171 -4.20 -18.85 2.20
CA SER A 171 -4.52 -20.07 2.94
C SER A 171 -5.23 -19.76 4.25
N ALA A 172 -4.77 -18.76 5.02
CA ALA A 172 -5.36 -18.36 6.28
C ALA A 172 -6.80 -17.83 6.11
N HIS A 173 -7.10 -17.07 5.05
CA HIS A 173 -8.47 -16.64 4.76
C HIS A 173 -9.40 -17.81 4.41
N ILE A 174 -8.91 -18.81 3.68
CA ILE A 174 -9.66 -20.02 3.32
C ILE A 174 -9.90 -20.88 4.58
N GLU A 175 -8.87 -21.09 5.38
CA GLU A 175 -8.97 -21.82 6.65
C GLU A 175 -9.91 -21.13 7.65
N ALA A 176 -9.92 -19.79 7.70
CA ALA A 176 -10.85 -19.02 8.51
C ALA A 176 -12.31 -19.22 8.07
N LYS A 177 -12.57 -19.18 6.74
CA LYS A 177 -13.89 -19.54 6.22
C LYS A 177 -14.30 -20.93 6.66
N PHE A 178 -13.42 -21.89 6.51
CA PHE A 178 -13.69 -23.28 6.91
C PHE A 178 -13.98 -23.42 8.41
N ALA A 179 -13.27 -22.66 9.27
CA ALA A 179 -13.53 -22.63 10.70
C ALA A 179 -14.94 -22.07 11.01
N TRP A 180 -15.35 -20.99 10.33
CA TRP A 180 -16.72 -20.47 10.41
C TRP A 180 -17.76 -21.52 10.00
N ASP A 181 -17.52 -22.23 8.91
CA ASP A 181 -18.43 -23.27 8.41
C ASP A 181 -18.52 -24.48 9.37
N LYS A 182 -17.50 -24.72 10.20
CA LYS A 182 -17.46 -25.74 11.26
C LYS A 182 -18.06 -25.28 12.59
N GLY A 183 -18.56 -24.06 12.66
CA GLY A 183 -19.24 -23.53 13.83
C GLY A 183 -18.35 -22.79 14.83
N ALA A 184 -17.16 -22.34 14.40
CA ALA A 184 -16.33 -21.49 15.25
C ALA A 184 -17.10 -20.23 15.67
N THR A 185 -16.96 -19.83 16.92
CA THR A 185 -17.66 -18.68 17.49
C THR A 185 -16.89 -17.38 17.25
N GLU A 186 -17.60 -16.24 17.31
CA GLU A 186 -16.98 -14.91 17.21
C GLU A 186 -15.83 -14.75 18.24
N ASN A 187 -16.03 -15.19 19.48
CA ASN A 187 -15.01 -15.09 20.53
C ASN A 187 -13.75 -15.90 20.22
N GLU A 188 -13.89 -17.08 19.63
CA GLU A 188 -12.76 -17.91 19.23
C GLU A 188 -11.99 -17.28 18.06
N MET A 189 -12.72 -16.66 17.14
CA MET A 189 -12.15 -16.10 15.92
C MET A 189 -11.54 -14.70 16.11
N GLN A 190 -11.94 -13.92 17.11
CA GLN A 190 -11.41 -12.56 17.33
C GLN A 190 -9.87 -12.44 17.28
N PRO A 191 -9.09 -13.30 17.96
CA PRO A 191 -7.63 -13.25 17.88
C PRO A 191 -7.11 -13.56 16.48
N VAL A 192 -7.78 -14.46 15.74
CA VAL A 192 -7.43 -14.82 14.37
C VAL A 192 -7.69 -13.65 13.42
N LEU A 193 -8.87 -13.01 13.55
CA LEU A 193 -9.22 -11.86 12.71
C LEU A 193 -8.22 -10.70 12.90
N LYS A 194 -7.77 -10.46 14.13
CA LYS A 194 -6.72 -9.48 14.40
C LYS A 194 -5.43 -9.83 13.69
N LEU A 195 -4.96 -11.07 13.80
CA LEU A 195 -3.72 -11.52 13.11
C LEU A 195 -3.85 -11.43 11.59
N LEU A 196 -5.00 -11.76 11.02
CA LEU A 196 -5.26 -11.63 9.59
C LEU A 196 -5.27 -10.16 9.13
N ARG A 197 -5.88 -9.26 9.92
CA ARG A 197 -5.86 -7.82 9.65
C ARG A 197 -4.42 -7.29 9.65
N GLU A 198 -3.63 -7.64 10.67
CA GLU A 198 -2.22 -7.25 10.78
C GLU A 198 -1.36 -7.79 9.62
N ALA A 199 -1.59 -9.05 9.21
CA ALA A 199 -0.88 -9.68 8.10
C ALA A 199 -1.24 -9.03 6.76
N GLN A 200 -2.55 -8.85 6.50
CA GLN A 200 -3.05 -8.24 5.26
C GLN A 200 -2.58 -6.80 5.13
N TRP A 201 -2.62 -6.02 6.21
CA TRP A 201 -2.13 -4.64 6.22
C TRP A 201 -0.66 -4.54 5.80
N ARG A 202 0.20 -5.41 6.34
CA ARG A 202 1.64 -5.45 6.00
C ARG A 202 1.90 -5.88 4.57
N TRP A 203 1.13 -6.83 4.09
CA TRP A 203 1.20 -7.24 2.69
C TRP A 203 0.76 -6.09 1.77
N ASP A 204 -0.37 -5.49 2.05
CA ASP A 204 -0.96 -4.42 1.24
C ASP A 204 -0.06 -3.17 1.22
N PHE A 205 0.46 -2.77 2.39
CA PHE A 205 1.44 -1.69 2.53
C PHE A 205 2.68 -1.94 1.67
N GLY A 206 3.20 -3.16 1.68
CA GLY A 206 4.36 -3.55 0.88
C GLY A 206 4.10 -3.59 -0.63
N VAL A 207 2.90 -3.98 -1.04
CA VAL A 207 2.49 -4.04 -2.45
C VAL A 207 2.16 -2.66 -2.99
N ALA A 208 1.49 -1.83 -2.20
CA ALA A 208 1.09 -0.47 -2.58
C ALA A 208 2.28 0.50 -2.68
N SER A 209 3.35 0.26 -1.91
CA SER A 209 4.59 1.05 -1.98
C SER A 209 5.47 0.57 -3.13
N HIS A 210 5.22 1.03 -4.33
CA HIS A 210 5.88 0.53 -5.55
C HIS A 210 7.41 0.64 -5.54
N GLY A 211 7.96 1.67 -4.90
CA GLY A 211 9.41 1.89 -4.75
C GLY A 211 10.04 1.26 -3.50
N ALA A 212 9.26 0.62 -2.62
CA ALA A 212 9.70 0.23 -1.28
C ALA A 212 10.96 -0.64 -1.25
N ALA A 213 11.07 -1.61 -2.16
CA ALA A 213 12.22 -2.50 -2.24
C ALA A 213 13.55 -1.76 -2.52
N PHE A 214 13.49 -0.53 -3.00
CA PHE A 214 14.66 0.34 -3.19
C PHE A 214 14.69 1.49 -2.17
N HIS A 215 13.55 2.16 -1.92
CA HIS A 215 13.48 3.31 -1.01
C HIS A 215 13.93 2.93 0.41
N ALA A 216 13.46 1.79 0.95
CA ALA A 216 13.84 1.28 2.26
C ALA A 216 13.90 -0.26 2.27
N PRO A 217 14.91 -0.88 1.63
CA PRO A 217 14.96 -2.32 1.41
C PRO A 217 14.97 -3.16 2.69
N GLN A 218 15.56 -2.67 3.76
CA GLN A 218 15.55 -3.36 5.05
C GLN A 218 14.18 -3.30 5.72
N GLU A 219 13.55 -2.13 5.67
CA GLU A 219 12.26 -1.90 6.30
C GLU A 219 11.15 -2.69 5.60
N ILE A 220 11.11 -2.70 4.27
CA ILE A 220 10.09 -3.48 3.55
C ILE A 220 10.24 -4.99 3.80
N GLN A 221 11.46 -5.50 3.91
CA GLN A 221 11.70 -6.91 4.26
C GLN A 221 11.23 -7.20 5.69
N ARG A 222 11.45 -6.29 6.64
CA ARG A 222 10.94 -6.39 8.02
C ARG A 222 9.41 -6.43 8.04
N ILE A 223 8.77 -5.49 7.34
CA ILE A 223 7.30 -5.39 7.25
C ILE A 223 6.70 -6.68 6.69
N LEU A 224 7.20 -7.14 5.54
CA LEU A 224 6.71 -8.36 4.89
C LEU A 224 6.97 -9.62 5.73
N SER A 225 8.13 -9.71 6.40
CA SER A 225 8.45 -10.83 7.29
C SER A 225 7.55 -10.85 8.53
N HIS A 226 7.23 -9.68 9.10
CA HIS A 226 6.28 -9.57 10.20
C HIS A 226 4.87 -9.96 9.75
N GLY A 227 4.44 -9.55 8.53
CA GLY A 227 3.19 -10.01 7.95
C GLY A 227 3.13 -11.53 7.79
N LEU A 228 4.22 -12.14 7.32
CA LEU A 228 4.32 -13.60 7.21
C LEU A 228 4.20 -14.30 8.57
N ASP A 229 4.87 -13.78 9.61
CA ASP A 229 4.74 -14.30 10.98
C ASP A 229 3.30 -14.23 11.47
N ARG A 230 2.60 -13.10 11.26
CA ARG A 230 1.18 -12.95 11.64
C ARG A 230 0.26 -13.93 10.89
N ALA A 231 0.46 -14.11 9.60
CA ALA A 231 -0.29 -15.09 8.81
C ALA A 231 -0.10 -16.52 9.32
N LEU A 232 1.13 -16.92 9.63
CA LEU A 232 1.45 -18.24 10.19
C LEU A 232 0.84 -18.43 11.59
N GLN A 233 0.88 -17.41 12.46
CA GLN A 233 0.23 -17.44 13.77
C GLN A 233 -1.29 -17.57 13.65
N ALA A 234 -1.91 -16.89 12.68
CA ALA A 234 -3.35 -17.03 12.39
C ALA A 234 -3.68 -18.48 12.00
N ARG A 235 -2.92 -19.07 11.08
CA ARG A 235 -3.10 -20.46 10.65
C ARG A 235 -2.93 -21.46 11.82
N LEU A 236 -1.90 -21.28 12.66
CA LEU A 236 -1.71 -22.12 13.84
C LEU A 236 -2.89 -22.02 14.82
N SER A 237 -3.45 -20.82 14.99
CA SER A 237 -4.64 -20.62 15.82
C SER A 237 -5.86 -21.29 15.22
N LEU A 238 -6.03 -21.21 13.89
CA LEU A 238 -7.13 -21.88 13.17
C LEU A 238 -7.07 -23.40 13.30
N VAL A 239 -5.90 -24.03 13.22
CA VAL A 239 -5.74 -25.47 13.48
C VAL A 239 -6.25 -25.85 14.87
N ARG A 240 -5.93 -25.04 15.89
CA ARG A 240 -6.40 -25.28 17.27
C ARG A 240 -7.91 -25.11 17.42
N ILE A 241 -8.49 -24.11 16.76
CA ILE A 241 -9.95 -23.89 16.75
C ILE A 241 -10.63 -25.05 16.05
N LEU A 242 -10.18 -25.45 14.87
CA LEU A 242 -10.76 -26.57 14.12
C LEU A 242 -10.72 -27.88 14.91
N ALA A 243 -9.60 -28.15 15.62
CA ALA A 243 -9.49 -29.33 16.48
C ALA A 243 -10.55 -29.34 17.62
N LYS A 244 -10.85 -28.17 18.23
CA LYS A 244 -11.94 -28.06 19.23
C LYS A 244 -13.31 -28.37 18.62
N HIS A 245 -13.50 -28.07 17.33
CA HIS A 245 -14.72 -28.38 16.57
C HIS A 245 -14.71 -29.77 15.92
N GLY A 246 -13.80 -30.66 16.37
CA GLY A 246 -13.72 -32.04 15.92
C GLY A 246 -13.09 -32.26 14.54
N TYR A 247 -12.38 -31.28 14.02
CA TYR A 247 -11.70 -31.37 12.72
C TYR A 247 -10.17 -31.30 12.90
N THR A 248 -9.50 -32.43 12.66
CA THR A 248 -8.04 -32.57 12.85
C THR A 248 -7.25 -32.77 11.56
N GLU A 249 -7.95 -32.89 10.45
CA GLU A 249 -7.36 -33.04 9.12
C GLU A 249 -6.93 -31.70 8.52
N SER A 250 -6.13 -31.76 7.47
CA SER A 250 -5.79 -30.56 6.69
C SER A 250 -7.03 -29.99 5.99
N VAL A 251 -7.23 -28.67 6.07
CA VAL A 251 -8.31 -28.00 5.34
C VAL A 251 -8.10 -28.20 3.85
N PRO A 252 -9.11 -28.66 3.09
CA PRO A 252 -9.02 -28.77 1.64
C PRO A 252 -8.80 -27.40 1.00
N MET A 253 -7.69 -27.22 0.28
CA MET A 253 -7.39 -25.97 -0.42
C MET A 253 -7.97 -26.02 -1.83
N PRO A 254 -8.74 -25.00 -2.24
CA PRO A 254 -9.21 -24.90 -3.61
C PRO A 254 -8.05 -24.59 -4.57
N ASP A 255 -8.25 -24.90 -5.83
CA ASP A 255 -7.34 -24.46 -6.87
C ASP A 255 -7.57 -22.97 -7.19
N ILE A 256 -6.70 -22.10 -6.68
CA ILE A 256 -6.68 -20.65 -6.92
C ILE A 256 -5.46 -20.24 -7.73
N SER A 257 -4.92 -21.14 -8.55
CA SER A 257 -3.69 -20.91 -9.33
C SER A 257 -3.83 -19.85 -10.41
N THR A 258 -5.06 -19.56 -10.85
CA THR A 258 -5.36 -18.47 -11.79
C THR A 258 -6.40 -17.51 -11.21
N LYS A 259 -6.45 -16.31 -11.76
CA LYS A 259 -7.44 -15.29 -11.38
C LYS A 259 -8.87 -15.80 -11.56
N GLU A 260 -9.14 -16.48 -12.66
CA GLU A 260 -10.46 -17.01 -13.00
C GLU A 260 -10.91 -18.04 -11.97
N LYS A 261 -10.04 -18.99 -11.60
CA LYS A 261 -10.33 -20.01 -10.58
C LYS A 261 -10.56 -19.38 -9.20
N ALA A 262 -9.73 -18.37 -8.83
CA ALA A 262 -9.91 -17.66 -7.60
C ALA A 262 -11.25 -16.90 -7.56
N GLN A 263 -11.64 -16.26 -8.67
CA GLN A 263 -12.92 -15.55 -8.82
C GLN A 263 -14.11 -16.51 -8.72
N GLU A 264 -14.01 -17.68 -9.36
CA GLU A 264 -15.01 -18.73 -9.27
C GLU A 264 -15.17 -19.25 -7.85
N PHE A 265 -14.06 -19.52 -7.15
CA PHE A 265 -14.07 -19.98 -5.76
C PHE A 265 -14.78 -19.01 -4.81
N ILE A 266 -14.60 -17.71 -4.98
CA ILE A 266 -15.31 -16.71 -4.16
C ILE A 266 -16.73 -16.41 -4.64
N GLY A 267 -17.20 -17.08 -5.69
CA GLY A 267 -18.56 -16.91 -6.22
C GLY A 267 -18.77 -15.58 -6.96
N LEU A 268 -17.73 -14.99 -7.55
CA LEU A 268 -17.83 -13.72 -8.26
C LEU A 268 -18.44 -13.94 -9.64
N ASP A 269 -19.64 -13.37 -9.88
CA ASP A 269 -20.33 -13.40 -11.18
C ASP A 269 -19.70 -12.37 -12.14
N ILE A 270 -18.64 -12.78 -12.83
CA ILE A 270 -17.91 -11.93 -13.78
C ILE A 270 -18.79 -11.40 -14.92
N PRO A 271 -19.70 -12.20 -15.54
CA PRO A 271 -20.66 -11.67 -16.50
C PRO A 271 -21.53 -10.54 -15.96
N ALA A 272 -22.09 -10.71 -14.76
CA ALA A 272 -22.91 -9.68 -14.13
C ALA A 272 -22.11 -8.40 -13.81
N GLU A 273 -20.89 -8.54 -13.30
CA GLU A 273 -19.97 -7.43 -13.03
C GLU A 273 -19.59 -6.66 -14.31
N LYS A 274 -19.31 -7.37 -15.40
CA LYS A 274 -19.05 -6.75 -16.69
C LYS A 274 -20.28 -5.98 -17.20
N ALA A 275 -21.46 -6.58 -17.13
CA ALA A 275 -22.70 -5.92 -17.54
C ALA A 275 -23.01 -4.68 -16.68
N ALA A 276 -22.74 -4.74 -15.37
CA ALA A 276 -22.87 -3.59 -14.47
C ALA A 276 -21.89 -2.47 -14.85
N LYS A 277 -20.64 -2.80 -15.15
CA LYS A 277 -19.64 -1.83 -15.63
C LYS A 277 -20.05 -1.19 -16.96
N GLU A 278 -20.55 -1.96 -17.90
CA GLU A 278 -21.03 -1.42 -19.18
C GLU A 278 -22.19 -0.45 -18.97
N ARG A 279 -23.19 -0.80 -18.16
CA ARG A 279 -24.29 0.13 -17.81
C ARG A 279 -23.75 1.41 -17.17
N PHE A 280 -22.84 1.28 -16.21
CA PHE A 280 -22.21 2.44 -15.55
C PHE A 280 -21.53 3.37 -16.57
N LEU A 281 -20.73 2.82 -17.49
CA LEU A 281 -20.01 3.59 -18.51
C LEU A 281 -20.93 4.23 -19.53
N ASN A 282 -22.05 3.58 -19.89
CA ASN A 282 -22.95 4.01 -20.94
C ASN A 282 -24.09 4.92 -20.42
N GLU A 283 -24.44 4.84 -19.15
CA GLU A 283 -25.57 5.58 -18.57
C GLU A 283 -25.12 6.61 -17.55
N THR A 284 -24.28 6.20 -16.58
CA THR A 284 -23.89 7.08 -15.45
C THR A 284 -22.82 8.10 -15.84
N VAL A 285 -21.75 7.64 -16.50
CA VAL A 285 -20.63 8.51 -16.88
C VAL A 285 -21.05 9.63 -17.85
N PRO A 286 -21.86 9.40 -18.89
CA PRO A 286 -22.32 10.48 -19.77
C PRO A 286 -23.14 11.54 -19.02
N ASN A 287 -23.95 11.13 -18.05
CA ASN A 287 -24.72 12.07 -17.23
C ASN A 287 -23.80 12.94 -16.37
N TRP A 288 -22.78 12.34 -15.74
CA TRP A 288 -21.78 13.10 -14.96
C TRP A 288 -20.97 14.05 -15.84
N LEU A 289 -20.58 13.64 -17.05
CA LEU A 289 -19.89 14.51 -18.00
C LEU A 289 -20.77 15.69 -18.43
N LYS A 290 -22.06 15.45 -18.69
CA LYS A 290 -23.01 16.50 -19.01
C LYS A 290 -23.15 17.51 -17.86
N GLU A 291 -23.30 17.03 -16.62
CA GLU A 291 -23.35 17.89 -15.44
C GLU A 291 -22.07 18.68 -15.23
N ALA A 292 -20.92 18.05 -15.42
CA ALA A 292 -19.61 18.68 -15.26
C ALA A 292 -19.41 19.82 -16.28
N LYS A 293 -19.86 19.62 -17.52
CA LYS A 293 -19.87 20.67 -18.57
C LYS A 293 -20.79 21.82 -18.21
N LEU A 294 -22.02 21.52 -17.74
CA LEU A 294 -22.97 22.55 -17.29
C LEU A 294 -22.44 23.38 -16.11
N LYS A 295 -21.59 22.81 -15.27
CA LYS A 295 -20.95 23.46 -14.12
C LYS A 295 -19.56 24.03 -14.46
N GLU A 296 -19.18 24.09 -15.74
CA GLU A 296 -17.87 24.59 -16.22
C GLU A 296 -16.66 23.92 -15.53
N ARG A 297 -16.80 22.66 -15.11
CA ARG A 297 -15.74 21.91 -14.44
C ARG A 297 -14.83 21.16 -15.40
N ILE A 298 -15.26 20.99 -16.62
CA ILE A 298 -14.51 20.40 -17.76
C ILE A 298 -14.84 21.17 -19.03
N ILE A 299 -13.86 21.23 -19.97
CA ILE A 299 -13.99 21.88 -21.27
C ILE A 299 -14.66 20.91 -22.28
#